data_ac4dd88d7f0c3b72f81ef4f2d2c72947
#
_entry.id   ac4dd88d7f0c3b72f81ef4f2d2c72947
#
_cell.length_a   1.000
_cell.length_b   1.000
_cell.length_c   1.000
_cell.angle_alpha   90.00
_cell.angle_beta   90.00
_cell.angle_gamma   90.00
#
_symmetry.space_group_name_H-M   'P 1'
#
loop_
_entity.id
_entity.type
_entity.pdbx_description
1 polymer ?
#
loop_
_entity_poly.entity_id
_entity_poly.type
_entity_poly.pdbx_seq_one_letter_code
_entity_poly.pdbx_strand_id
1 'polypeptide(L)'
;MNLQYKYKSQDYDQFIFCLEAVPDVETSSITEVVKNLERLALEQGIASIYKTCDSIEGLEESLTILLYDDHNFKDYEIIYLVMQGKRNTICLNNYYYSFEEIAELFEGKMKGKIVHFANAKILDLDQEEAQYFLDITGARAVSGYGVAHKTINSNLLDKAFFSLCQEFDDVVEIVEELHQKHYALCKALDFRLYY
;
A
#
# COMPACT_ATOMS: atom_id res chain seq x y z
N MET A 1 8.55 0.03 34.95
CA MET A 1 8.42 1.00 33.86
C MET A 1 7.27 0.49 33.00
N ASN A 2 6.05 1.04 33.20
CA ASN A 2 4.86 0.57 32.51
C ASN A 2 4.86 1.17 31.09
N LEU A 3 5.18 0.35 30.10
CA LEU A 3 4.89 0.65 28.69
C LEU A 3 3.38 0.58 28.52
N GLN A 4 2.69 1.70 28.60
CA GLN A 4 1.31 1.83 28.15
C GLN A 4 1.35 1.83 26.61
N TYR A 5 1.10 0.66 26.03
CA TYR A 5 0.76 0.58 24.62
C TYR A 5 -0.51 1.38 24.38
N LYS A 6 -0.39 2.47 23.62
CA LYS A 6 -1.55 3.23 23.16
C LYS A 6 -2.18 2.44 22.01
N TYR A 7 -3.15 1.61 22.32
CA TYR A 7 -4.01 1.05 21.28
C TYR A 7 -4.82 2.16 20.63
N LYS A 8 -4.87 2.15 19.32
CA LYS A 8 -5.68 3.05 18.51
C LYS A 8 -7.17 2.86 18.87
N SER A 9 -7.93 3.91 19.10
CA SER A 9 -9.38 3.81 19.26
C SER A 9 -9.98 3.49 17.89
N GLN A 10 -10.61 2.32 17.77
CA GLN A 10 -11.27 1.85 16.54
C GLN A 10 -12.56 2.64 16.30
N ASP A 11 -12.50 3.63 15.42
CA ASP A 11 -13.69 4.36 14.92
C ASP A 11 -13.51 4.65 13.40
N TYR A 12 -12.97 3.70 12.63
CA TYR A 12 -12.80 3.89 11.19
C TYR A 12 -13.74 2.97 10.42
N ASP A 13 -14.71 3.56 9.71
CA ASP A 13 -15.58 2.84 8.77
C ASP A 13 -14.80 2.35 7.52
N GLN A 14 -13.64 2.98 7.23
CA GLN A 14 -12.79 2.67 6.07
C GLN A 14 -11.32 2.85 6.45
N PHE A 15 -10.49 1.85 6.19
CA PHE A 15 -9.07 1.85 6.59
C PHE A 15 -8.11 1.75 5.40
N ILE A 16 -8.47 0.97 4.37
CA ILE A 16 -7.64 0.75 3.18
C ILE A 16 -8.35 1.29 1.95
N PHE A 17 -7.66 2.13 1.19
CA PHE A 17 -8.03 2.41 -0.20
C PHE A 17 -7.14 1.55 -1.11
N CYS A 18 -7.75 0.59 -1.79
CA CYS A 18 -7.06 -0.31 -2.71
C CYS A 18 -7.33 0.09 -4.16
N LEU A 19 -6.26 0.24 -4.93
CA LEU A 19 -6.32 0.45 -6.37
C LEU A 19 -5.50 -0.63 -7.08
N GLU A 20 -6.16 -1.43 -7.89
CA GLU A 20 -5.54 -2.52 -8.65
C GLU A 20 -5.44 -2.17 -10.13
N ALA A 21 -4.24 -2.34 -10.70
CA ALA A 21 -4.06 -2.26 -12.14
C ALA A 21 -4.57 -3.53 -12.82
N VAL A 22 -5.51 -3.37 -13.75
CA VAL A 22 -6.09 -4.45 -14.54
C VAL A 22 -5.85 -4.20 -16.03
N PRO A 23 -5.85 -5.25 -16.88
CA PRO A 23 -5.64 -5.06 -18.33
C PRO A 23 -6.73 -4.23 -19.00
N ASP A 24 -7.95 -4.29 -18.47
CA ASP A 24 -9.12 -3.59 -19.01
C ASP A 24 -10.18 -3.51 -17.90
N VAL A 25 -10.54 -2.29 -17.53
CA VAL A 25 -11.52 -2.03 -16.46
C VAL A 25 -12.91 -2.56 -16.79
N GLU A 26 -13.32 -2.50 -18.07
CA GLU A 26 -14.68 -2.90 -18.48
C GLU A 26 -14.88 -4.43 -18.45
N THR A 27 -13.81 -5.20 -18.65
CA THR A 27 -13.87 -6.66 -18.73
C THR A 27 -13.27 -7.37 -17.53
N SER A 28 -12.77 -6.64 -16.54
CA SER A 28 -12.12 -7.23 -15.36
C SER A 28 -13.13 -8.02 -14.52
N SER A 29 -12.73 -9.24 -14.15
CA SER A 29 -13.49 -10.09 -13.21
C SER A 29 -13.00 -9.84 -11.78
N ILE A 30 -13.74 -10.38 -10.80
CA ILE A 30 -13.34 -10.36 -9.39
C ILE A 30 -11.95 -11.01 -9.25
N THR A 31 -10.99 -10.22 -8.76
CA THR A 31 -9.61 -10.65 -8.59
C THR A 31 -9.39 -11.34 -7.23
N GLU A 32 -8.23 -11.97 -7.06
CA GLU A 32 -7.83 -12.51 -5.75
C GLU A 32 -7.62 -11.38 -4.71
N VAL A 33 -7.31 -10.17 -5.15
CA VAL A 33 -7.18 -9.00 -4.27
C VAL A 33 -8.49 -8.69 -3.58
N VAL A 34 -9.61 -8.63 -4.32
CA VAL A 34 -10.94 -8.41 -3.75
C VAL A 34 -11.27 -9.48 -2.70
N LYS A 35 -11.07 -10.75 -3.03
CA LYS A 35 -11.33 -11.85 -2.08
C LYS A 35 -10.49 -11.75 -0.80
N ASN A 36 -9.25 -11.29 -0.92
CA ASN A 36 -8.37 -11.09 0.23
C ASN A 36 -8.82 -9.91 1.09
N LEU A 37 -9.27 -8.80 0.48
CA LEU A 37 -9.84 -7.66 1.20
C LEU A 37 -11.15 -8.01 1.90
N GLU A 38 -12.03 -8.77 1.24
CA GLU A 38 -13.26 -9.28 1.86
C GLU A 38 -12.96 -10.18 3.06
N ARG A 39 -11.96 -11.07 2.94
CA ARG A 39 -11.52 -11.91 4.05
C ARG A 39 -10.95 -11.09 5.19
N LEU A 40 -10.16 -10.06 4.90
CA LEU A 40 -9.60 -9.15 5.88
C LEU A 40 -10.70 -8.43 6.67
N ALA A 41 -11.75 -7.96 5.96
CA ALA A 41 -12.91 -7.34 6.59
C ALA A 41 -13.68 -8.33 7.50
N LEU A 42 -13.90 -9.55 7.02
CA LEU A 42 -14.63 -10.58 7.79
C LEU A 42 -13.87 -11.10 9.01
N GLU A 43 -12.56 -11.32 8.89
CA GLU A 43 -11.74 -11.92 9.94
C GLU A 43 -11.20 -10.91 10.94
N GLN A 44 -10.96 -9.67 10.52
CA GLN A 44 -10.26 -8.66 11.33
C GLN A 44 -11.01 -7.33 11.46
N GLY A 45 -12.16 -7.19 10.79
CA GLY A 45 -12.93 -5.94 10.83
C GLY A 45 -12.27 -4.77 10.08
N ILE A 46 -11.26 -5.02 9.24
CA ILE A 46 -10.56 -3.98 8.49
C ILE A 46 -11.31 -3.72 7.19
N ALA A 47 -12.00 -2.60 7.11
CA ALA A 47 -12.76 -2.20 5.93
C ALA A 47 -11.85 -1.62 4.85
N SER A 48 -12.26 -1.79 3.60
CA SER A 48 -11.54 -1.28 2.43
C SER A 48 -12.49 -0.78 1.34
N ILE A 49 -12.03 0.22 0.59
CA ILE A 49 -12.59 0.56 -0.72
C ILE A 49 -11.68 -0.04 -1.78
N TYR A 50 -12.26 -0.68 -2.78
CA TYR A 50 -11.54 -1.27 -3.90
C TYR A 50 -11.96 -0.61 -5.20
N LYS A 51 -10.96 -0.20 -6.00
CA LYS A 51 -11.12 0.31 -7.36
C LYS A 51 -10.10 -0.33 -8.29
N THR A 52 -10.34 -0.20 -9.58
CA THR A 52 -9.43 -0.66 -10.64
C THR A 52 -9.04 0.48 -11.55
N CYS A 53 -7.86 0.39 -12.15
CA CYS A 53 -7.41 1.26 -13.25
C CYS A 53 -6.65 0.44 -14.29
N ASP A 54 -6.59 0.91 -15.53
CA ASP A 54 -5.85 0.32 -16.64
C ASP A 54 -4.87 1.30 -17.30
N SER A 55 -4.89 2.55 -16.88
CA SER A 55 -4.06 3.64 -17.42
C SER A 55 -3.59 4.58 -16.33
N ILE A 56 -2.64 5.46 -16.68
CA ILE A 56 -2.14 6.48 -15.76
C ILE A 56 -3.22 7.53 -15.45
N GLU A 57 -4.04 7.85 -16.43
CA GLU A 57 -5.17 8.77 -16.26
C GLU A 57 -6.20 8.18 -15.30
N GLY A 58 -6.50 6.88 -15.41
CA GLY A 58 -7.39 6.16 -14.48
C GLY A 58 -6.82 6.08 -13.06
N LEU A 59 -5.50 5.91 -12.93
CA LEU A 59 -4.80 5.98 -11.64
C LEU A 59 -4.96 7.39 -11.04
N GLU A 60 -4.64 8.42 -11.82
CA GLU A 60 -4.71 9.81 -11.38
C GLU A 60 -6.13 10.21 -11.00
N GLU A 61 -7.12 9.88 -11.83
CA GLU A 61 -8.53 10.15 -11.56
C GLU A 61 -8.99 9.47 -10.26
N SER A 62 -8.69 8.18 -10.10
CA SER A 62 -9.10 7.41 -8.92
C SER A 62 -8.51 7.97 -7.64
N LEU A 63 -7.23 8.34 -7.65
CA LEU A 63 -6.56 8.94 -6.49
C LEU A 63 -6.98 10.41 -6.29
N THR A 64 -7.22 11.16 -7.36
CA THR A 64 -7.71 12.54 -7.24
C THR A 64 -9.09 12.59 -6.59
N ILE A 65 -10.00 11.72 -6.99
CA ILE A 65 -11.31 11.62 -6.35
C ILE A 65 -11.17 11.30 -4.86
N LEU A 66 -10.33 10.33 -4.50
CA LEU A 66 -10.04 10.01 -3.10
C LEU A 66 -9.50 11.20 -2.34
N LEU A 67 -8.51 11.89 -2.91
CA LEU A 67 -7.70 12.88 -2.21
C LEU A 67 -8.39 14.25 -2.08
N TYR A 68 -9.30 14.59 -2.99
CA TYR A 68 -9.96 15.90 -3.04
C TYR A 68 -11.45 15.88 -2.75
N ASP A 69 -12.17 14.87 -3.21
CA ASP A 69 -13.62 14.83 -3.19
C ASP A 69 -14.16 13.93 -2.08
N ASP A 70 -13.35 12.97 -1.60
CA ASP A 70 -13.79 12.08 -0.53
C ASP A 70 -13.63 12.75 0.85
N HIS A 71 -14.75 13.09 1.46
CA HIS A 71 -14.77 13.64 2.82
C HIS A 71 -14.20 12.70 3.89
N ASN A 72 -14.07 11.40 3.54
CA ASN A 72 -13.55 10.36 4.40
C ASN A 72 -12.05 10.09 4.17
N PHE A 73 -11.37 10.87 3.31
CA PHE A 73 -9.93 10.66 3.04
C PHE A 73 -9.08 10.50 4.31
N LYS A 74 -9.38 11.26 5.36
CA LYS A 74 -8.70 11.16 6.64
C LYS A 74 -8.84 9.78 7.30
N ASP A 75 -9.89 9.04 6.98
CA ASP A 75 -10.21 7.76 7.60
C ASP A 75 -9.38 6.62 6.97
N TYR A 76 -8.84 6.82 5.75
CA TYR A 76 -7.91 5.87 5.17
C TYR A 76 -6.52 6.04 5.77
N GLU A 77 -5.98 4.96 6.29
CA GLU A 77 -4.60 4.89 6.77
C GLU A 77 -3.65 4.50 5.64
N ILE A 78 -4.09 3.57 4.80
CA ILE A 78 -3.27 2.92 3.79
C ILE A 78 -3.83 3.17 2.39
N ILE A 79 -2.95 3.61 1.49
CA ILE A 79 -3.15 3.56 0.04
C ILE A 79 -2.44 2.30 -0.45
N TYR A 80 -3.22 1.30 -0.84
CA TYR A 80 -2.76 -0.02 -1.27
C TYR A 80 -2.77 -0.09 -2.80
N LEU A 81 -1.60 -0.06 -3.43
CA LEU A 81 -1.43 -0.08 -4.87
C LEU A 81 -1.01 -1.49 -5.32
N VAL A 82 -1.91 -2.18 -6.00
CA VAL A 82 -1.66 -3.53 -6.53
C VAL A 82 -1.36 -3.41 -8.02
N MET A 83 -0.08 -3.27 -8.34
CA MET A 83 0.37 -2.95 -9.68
C MET A 83 1.56 -3.81 -10.06
N GLN A 84 1.64 -4.19 -11.33
CA GLN A 84 2.84 -4.82 -11.86
C GLN A 84 3.89 -3.76 -12.14
N GLY A 85 5.16 -4.18 -12.15
CA GLY A 85 6.26 -3.28 -12.47
C GLY A 85 7.59 -4.00 -12.54
N LYS A 86 8.62 -3.22 -12.78
CA LYS A 86 10.02 -3.61 -12.65
C LYS A 86 10.62 -2.76 -11.53
N ARG A 87 11.92 -2.91 -11.30
CA ARG A 87 12.64 -2.13 -10.30
C ARG A 87 12.26 -0.64 -10.34
N ASN A 88 11.71 -0.14 -9.23
CA ASN A 88 11.31 1.26 -9.03
C ASN A 88 10.39 1.83 -10.12
N THR A 89 9.54 0.98 -10.72
CA THR A 89 8.54 1.42 -11.69
C THR A 89 7.23 0.68 -11.51
N ILE A 90 6.14 1.31 -11.88
CA ILE A 90 4.84 0.64 -12.07
C ILE A 90 4.53 0.55 -13.56
N CYS A 91 3.80 -0.51 -13.94
CA CYS A 91 3.41 -0.76 -15.34
C CYS A 91 1.90 -0.59 -15.49
N LEU A 92 1.49 0.37 -16.30
CA LEU A 92 0.11 0.61 -16.69
C LEU A 92 0.02 0.67 -18.20
N ASN A 93 -0.89 -0.05 -18.80
CA ASN A 93 -1.09 -0.10 -20.26
C ASN A 93 0.22 -0.33 -21.06
N ASN A 94 1.09 -1.23 -20.56
CA ASN A 94 2.42 -1.52 -21.11
C ASN A 94 3.46 -0.38 -21.04
N TYR A 95 3.16 0.73 -20.40
CA TYR A 95 4.12 1.79 -20.09
C TYR A 95 4.63 1.65 -18.66
N TYR A 96 5.91 2.00 -18.47
CA TYR A 96 6.56 1.97 -17.17
C TYR A 96 6.75 3.40 -16.66
N TYR A 97 6.17 3.68 -15.50
CA TYR A 97 6.27 4.96 -14.80
C TYR A 97 7.20 4.79 -13.61
N SER A 98 8.17 5.67 -13.44
CA SER A 98 9.07 5.66 -12.29
C SER A 98 8.35 6.06 -11.02
N PHE A 99 8.94 5.74 -9.86
CA PHE A 99 8.43 6.24 -8.58
C PHE A 99 8.51 7.76 -8.47
N GLU A 100 9.50 8.38 -9.12
CA GLU A 100 9.64 9.82 -9.21
C GLU A 100 8.45 10.46 -9.96
N GLU A 101 8.11 9.93 -11.15
CA GLU A 101 6.92 10.37 -11.91
C GLU A 101 5.63 10.22 -11.10
N ILE A 102 5.49 9.11 -10.37
CA ILE A 102 4.33 8.88 -9.50
C ILE A 102 4.33 9.86 -8.32
N ALA A 103 5.48 10.13 -7.70
CA ALA A 103 5.58 11.10 -6.62
C ALA A 103 5.19 12.50 -7.08
N GLU A 104 5.69 12.95 -8.23
CA GLU A 104 5.37 14.27 -8.81
C GLU A 104 3.88 14.40 -9.16
N LEU A 105 3.26 13.34 -9.70
CA LEU A 105 1.83 13.32 -10.00
C LEU A 105 0.96 13.54 -8.75
N PHE A 106 1.45 13.12 -7.59
CA PHE A 106 0.75 13.22 -6.32
C PHE A 106 1.45 14.12 -5.30
N GLU A 107 2.13 15.17 -5.76
CA GLU A 107 2.83 16.13 -4.91
C GLU A 107 1.92 16.66 -3.79
N GLY A 108 2.35 16.47 -2.54
CA GLY A 108 1.67 16.94 -1.32
C GLY A 108 0.32 16.28 -1.02
N LYS A 109 -0.14 15.31 -1.83
CA LYS A 109 -1.50 14.77 -1.78
C LYS A 109 -1.66 13.58 -0.83
N MET A 110 -0.57 12.87 -0.49
CA MET A 110 -0.62 11.66 0.34
C MET A 110 -0.23 11.89 1.81
N LYS A 111 -0.46 13.09 2.30
CA LYS A 111 0.00 13.51 3.63
C LYS A 111 -0.47 12.58 4.74
N GLY A 112 0.52 12.03 5.45
CA GLY A 112 0.32 11.17 6.61
C GLY A 112 -0.15 9.75 6.30
N LYS A 113 -0.23 9.35 5.01
CA LYS A 113 -0.64 8.00 4.59
C LYS A 113 0.56 7.06 4.49
N ILE A 114 0.28 5.76 4.65
CA ILE A 114 1.22 4.71 4.25
C ILE A 114 0.86 4.32 2.82
N VAL A 115 1.82 4.39 1.91
CA VAL A 115 1.65 3.90 0.53
C VAL A 115 2.27 2.52 0.43
N HIS A 116 1.46 1.51 0.20
CA HIS A 116 1.92 0.12 0.10
C HIS A 116 1.77 -0.42 -1.32
N PHE A 117 2.90 -0.84 -1.89
CA PHE A 117 2.96 -1.46 -3.21
C PHE A 117 3.00 -2.98 -3.09
N ALA A 118 2.02 -3.66 -3.67
CA ALA A 118 1.98 -5.11 -3.74
C ALA A 118 2.32 -5.64 -5.14
N ASN A 119 2.69 -6.90 -5.18
CA ASN A 119 2.80 -7.76 -6.36
C ASN A 119 4.03 -7.65 -7.22
N ALA A 120 5.10 -6.92 -6.90
CA ALA A 120 6.24 -7.05 -7.80
C ALA A 120 7.58 -6.67 -7.17
N LYS A 121 8.65 -6.94 -7.85
CA LYS A 121 9.98 -6.38 -7.68
C LYS A 121 9.96 -4.86 -7.94
N ILE A 122 9.13 -4.16 -7.21
CA ILE A 122 8.90 -2.74 -7.45
C ILE A 122 9.81 -1.92 -6.57
N LEU A 123 9.93 -2.28 -5.30
CA LEU A 123 10.53 -1.41 -4.31
C LEU A 123 11.99 -1.80 -4.02
N ASP A 124 12.90 -1.11 -4.71
CA ASP A 124 14.35 -1.20 -4.47
C ASP A 124 14.94 0.21 -4.47
N LEU A 125 14.31 1.09 -3.66
CA LEU A 125 14.71 2.48 -3.53
C LEU A 125 16.02 2.58 -2.72
N ASP A 126 16.90 3.44 -3.15
CA ASP A 126 17.95 3.92 -2.28
C ASP A 126 17.40 4.98 -1.30
N GLN A 127 18.26 5.47 -0.41
CA GLN A 127 17.83 6.41 0.62
C GLN A 127 17.36 7.74 0.03
N GLU A 128 18.00 8.23 -1.03
CA GLU A 128 17.65 9.49 -1.68
C GLU A 128 16.33 9.37 -2.44
N GLU A 129 16.13 8.29 -3.20
CA GLU A 129 14.88 7.98 -3.90
C GLU A 129 13.69 7.85 -2.95
N ALA A 130 13.91 7.15 -1.82
CA ALA A 130 12.87 6.98 -0.80
C ALA A 130 12.51 8.31 -0.15
N GLN A 131 13.51 9.09 0.26
CA GLN A 131 13.30 10.40 0.86
C GLN A 131 12.59 11.35 -0.11
N TYR A 132 13.01 11.35 -1.39
CA TYR A 132 12.35 12.15 -2.43
C TYR A 132 10.85 11.81 -2.53
N PHE A 133 10.51 10.50 -2.59
CA PHE A 133 9.11 10.07 -2.66
C PHE A 133 8.30 10.56 -1.45
N LEU A 134 8.85 10.42 -0.25
CA LEU A 134 8.18 10.83 0.98
C LEU A 134 7.98 12.35 1.05
N ASP A 135 9.03 13.11 0.72
CA ASP A 135 9.02 14.58 0.76
C ASP A 135 8.03 15.16 -0.26
N ILE A 136 8.03 14.64 -1.49
CA ILE A 136 7.14 15.12 -2.55
C ILE A 136 5.68 14.75 -2.28
N THR A 137 5.39 13.52 -1.91
CA THR A 137 3.99 13.07 -1.71
C THR A 137 3.41 13.50 -0.36
N GLY A 138 4.28 13.72 0.64
CA GLY A 138 3.90 13.92 2.03
C GLY A 138 3.48 12.62 2.74
N ALA A 139 3.67 11.45 2.12
CA ALA A 139 3.41 10.17 2.76
C ALA A 139 4.30 10.01 4.00
N ARG A 140 3.77 9.35 5.05
CA ARG A 140 4.57 9.09 6.24
C ARG A 140 5.44 7.83 6.11
N ALA A 141 5.07 6.94 5.20
CA ALA A 141 5.88 5.77 4.86
C ALA A 141 5.52 5.24 3.47
N VAL A 142 6.49 4.63 2.81
CA VAL A 142 6.30 3.84 1.60
C VAL A 142 6.82 2.43 1.83
N SER A 143 6.06 1.42 1.46
CA SER A 143 6.39 0.01 1.68
C SER A 143 6.08 -0.86 0.48
N GLY A 144 6.72 -2.02 0.42
CA GLY A 144 6.53 -2.99 -0.65
C GLY A 144 7.56 -4.11 -0.59
N TYR A 145 7.84 -4.71 -1.73
CA TYR A 145 8.65 -5.92 -1.83
C TYR A 145 9.78 -5.75 -2.84
N GLY A 146 11.00 -6.13 -2.45
CA GLY A 146 12.18 -6.09 -3.33
C GLY A 146 12.30 -7.30 -4.24
N VAL A 147 11.62 -8.42 -3.91
CA VAL A 147 11.68 -9.68 -4.67
C VAL A 147 10.29 -10.22 -4.95
N ALA A 148 9.98 -10.46 -6.23
CA ALA A 148 8.83 -11.27 -6.62
C ALA A 148 9.17 -12.77 -6.52
N HIS A 149 8.46 -13.52 -5.72
CA HIS A 149 8.64 -14.95 -5.60
C HIS A 149 7.58 -15.69 -6.42
N LYS A 150 7.99 -16.67 -7.24
CA LYS A 150 7.07 -17.38 -8.13
C LYS A 150 6.01 -18.22 -7.39
N THR A 151 6.30 -18.65 -6.17
CA THR A 151 5.47 -19.56 -5.38
C THR A 151 4.90 -18.94 -4.11
N ILE A 152 5.36 -17.78 -3.72
CA ILE A 152 4.90 -17.06 -2.53
C ILE A 152 4.26 -15.77 -3.01
N ASN A 153 2.98 -15.58 -2.75
CA ASN A 153 2.33 -14.30 -2.97
C ASN A 153 2.42 -13.44 -1.70
N SER A 154 2.29 -12.14 -1.85
CA SER A 154 2.41 -11.19 -0.74
C SER A 154 1.18 -11.16 0.18
N ASN A 155 0.04 -11.70 -0.24
CA ASN A 155 -1.25 -11.53 0.43
C ASN A 155 -1.23 -11.84 1.93
N LEU A 156 -0.46 -12.86 2.36
CA LEU A 156 -0.37 -13.20 3.77
C LEU A 156 0.40 -12.13 4.57
N LEU A 157 1.46 -11.59 3.97
CA LEU A 157 2.27 -10.55 4.60
C LEU A 157 1.57 -9.19 4.54
N ASP A 158 0.88 -8.88 3.42
CA ASP A 158 0.03 -7.69 3.30
C ASP A 158 -1.03 -7.66 4.40
N LYS A 159 -1.73 -8.78 4.60
CA LYS A 159 -2.73 -8.95 5.65
C LYS A 159 -2.13 -8.71 7.05
N ALA A 160 -0.99 -9.30 7.35
CA ALA A 160 -0.31 -9.12 8.63
C ALA A 160 0.14 -7.66 8.83
N PHE A 161 0.67 -7.04 7.78
CA PHE A 161 1.08 -5.64 7.80
C PHE A 161 -0.11 -4.70 8.06
N PHE A 162 -1.22 -4.88 7.36
CA PHE A 162 -2.42 -4.05 7.55
C PHE A 162 -3.01 -4.20 8.95
N SER A 163 -2.99 -5.41 9.51
CA SER A 163 -3.41 -5.64 10.90
C SER A 163 -2.55 -4.86 11.89
N LEU A 164 -1.23 -4.87 11.69
CA LEU A 164 -0.31 -4.14 12.56
C LEU A 164 -0.47 -2.62 12.41
N CYS A 165 -0.72 -2.12 11.20
CA CYS A 165 -1.04 -0.70 10.99
C CYS A 165 -2.33 -0.28 11.71
N GLN A 166 -3.29 -1.20 11.92
CA GLN A 166 -4.49 -0.92 12.71
C GLN A 166 -4.19 -0.93 14.22
N GLU A 167 -3.24 -1.76 14.67
CA GLU A 167 -2.89 -1.91 16.08
C GLU A 167 -1.94 -0.81 16.59
N PHE A 168 -0.99 -0.36 15.75
CA PHE A 168 0.10 0.54 16.11
C PHE A 168 0.10 1.82 15.26
N ASP A 169 0.44 2.93 15.90
CA ASP A 169 0.64 4.21 15.19
C ASP A 169 2.09 4.42 14.74
N ASP A 170 3.06 3.85 15.45
CA ASP A 170 4.48 4.01 15.15
C ASP A 170 4.93 3.03 14.07
N VAL A 171 5.47 3.56 12.98
CA VAL A 171 5.96 2.77 11.85
C VAL A 171 7.10 1.84 12.26
N VAL A 172 7.94 2.25 13.21
CA VAL A 172 9.04 1.41 13.73
C VAL A 172 8.49 0.20 14.45
N GLU A 173 7.50 0.40 15.34
CA GLU A 173 6.83 -0.70 16.05
C GLU A 173 6.15 -1.67 15.08
N ILE A 174 5.48 -1.15 14.04
CA ILE A 174 4.84 -1.97 13.00
C ILE A 174 5.87 -2.88 12.31
N VAL A 175 7.03 -2.34 11.92
CA VAL A 175 8.08 -3.11 11.23
C VAL A 175 8.72 -4.13 12.15
N GLU A 176 9.03 -3.76 13.39
CA GLU A 176 9.61 -4.66 14.37
C GLU A 176 8.70 -5.85 14.67
N GLU A 177 7.41 -5.60 14.92
CA GLU A 177 6.40 -6.64 15.14
C GLU A 177 6.19 -7.51 13.90
N LEU A 178 6.15 -6.92 12.70
CA LEU A 178 6.02 -7.66 11.45
C LEU A 178 7.21 -8.63 11.26
N HIS A 179 8.43 -8.16 11.47
CA HIS A 179 9.63 -8.99 11.38
C HIS A 179 9.68 -10.06 12.49
N GLN A 180 9.26 -9.72 13.69
CA GLN A 180 9.24 -10.68 14.79
C GLN A 180 8.27 -11.83 14.52
N LYS A 181 7.05 -11.51 14.03
CA LYS A 181 5.98 -12.51 13.81
C LYS A 181 6.11 -13.24 12.47
N HIS A 182 6.66 -12.59 11.45
CA HIS A 182 6.66 -13.08 10.06
C HIS A 182 8.04 -13.04 9.38
N TYR A 183 9.13 -13.20 10.13
CA TYR A 183 10.52 -13.07 9.65
C TYR A 183 10.80 -13.82 8.35
N ALA A 184 10.35 -15.09 8.26
CA ALA A 184 10.60 -15.92 7.08
C ALA A 184 9.95 -15.35 5.82
N LEU A 185 8.74 -14.79 5.93
CA LEU A 185 8.04 -14.15 4.81
C LEU A 185 8.66 -12.79 4.47
N CYS A 186 8.98 -11.97 5.46
CA CYS A 186 9.65 -10.69 5.25
C CYS A 186 10.96 -10.88 4.49
N LYS A 187 11.74 -11.89 4.89
CA LYS A 187 13.01 -12.22 4.23
C LYS A 187 12.81 -12.80 2.83
N ALA A 188 11.83 -13.69 2.63
CA ALA A 188 11.58 -14.33 1.34
C ALA A 188 11.07 -13.35 0.28
N LEU A 189 10.25 -12.38 0.69
CA LEU A 189 9.67 -11.36 -0.18
C LEU A 189 10.52 -10.09 -0.22
N ASP A 190 11.56 -9.99 0.62
CA ASP A 190 12.37 -8.79 0.81
C ASP A 190 11.47 -7.58 1.11
N PHE A 191 10.68 -7.69 2.20
CA PHE A 191 9.80 -6.61 2.63
C PHE A 191 10.62 -5.38 3.00
N ARG A 192 10.24 -4.26 2.44
CA ARG A 192 10.91 -2.99 2.64
C ARG A 192 9.91 -1.93 3.08
N LEU A 193 10.34 -1.06 3.96
CA LEU A 193 9.59 0.10 4.40
C LEU A 193 10.56 1.24 4.64
N TYR A 194 10.21 2.40 4.08
CA TYR A 194 10.93 3.67 4.20
C TYR A 194 10.01 4.70 4.84
N TYR A 195 10.55 5.52 5.78
CA TYR A 195 9.83 6.51 6.56
C TYR A 195 10.72 7.66 7.02
#